data_7a24d542684fd96e70b03cb32110f49c
#
_entry.id   7a24d542684fd96e70b03cb32110f49c
#
_cell.length_a   1.000
_cell.length_b   1.000
_cell.length_c   1.000
_cell.angle_alpha   90.00
_cell.angle_beta   90.00
_cell.angle_gamma   90.00
#
_symmetry.space_group_name_H-M   'P 1'
#
loop_
_entity.id
_entity.type
_entity.pdbx_description
1 polymer ?
#
loop_
_entity_poly.entity_id
_entity_poly.type
_entity_poly.pdbx_seq_one_letter_code
_entity_poly.pdbx_strand_id
1 'polypeptide(L)'
;MNGSAHSAFSTFSTAQDLPASWDRGCEGNPFLRRSSLRILEQVNPCGQRYYLLEKDNSTSLFLSYQHRLDIFTYGKGSLRLLVTIIGIPCSVSWPGLHIEEQDKEAFKQALEKIPGRLLILNGTSPALPLSPVCAQGITLPNCELNIQGLDFSSYLGRMRSHYRYKLRSSIRRFQGVETKVLADNRAFDNRLYCLYEQVYERSDVKLEKLPISFFQEFPASVSVFSAGNRLLGFIQTLCSEQGGRKEQIFLFGGLEYSLNARFHTYINMLLHVIRSGTELGADRVNMGQTAEEVKTRLGCTLHRRFLYARHANPLFNLLIRKGIKLLSYRASLTERHVFR
;
A
#
# COMPACT_ATOMS: atom_id res chain seq x y z
N MET A 1 -41.61 9.41 -18.77
CA MET A 1 -40.41 10.21 -18.55
C MET A 1 -39.96 10.03 -17.11
N ASN A 2 -39.20 8.96 -16.85
CA ASN A 2 -38.62 8.74 -15.53
C ASN A 2 -37.27 9.44 -15.52
N GLY A 3 -37.24 10.63 -14.92
CA GLY A 3 -35.98 11.30 -14.60
C GLY A 3 -35.21 10.46 -13.60
N SER A 4 -34.14 9.78 -14.07
CA SER A 4 -33.18 9.15 -13.18
C SER A 4 -32.54 10.28 -12.36
N ALA A 5 -32.96 10.44 -11.12
CA ALA A 5 -32.26 11.25 -10.17
C ALA A 5 -30.81 10.71 -10.15
N HIS A 6 -29.87 11.44 -10.74
CA HIS A 6 -28.45 11.11 -10.65
C HIS A 6 -28.07 11.17 -9.16
N SER A 7 -28.01 10.01 -8.54
CA SER A 7 -27.58 9.90 -7.15
C SER A 7 -26.16 10.48 -7.04
N ALA A 8 -26.00 11.55 -6.28
CA ALA A 8 -24.71 12.19 -6.06
C ALA A 8 -24.04 11.62 -4.82
N PHE A 9 -22.71 11.61 -4.79
CA PHE A 9 -21.95 11.23 -3.60
C PHE A 9 -22.20 12.22 -2.45
N SER A 10 -22.59 11.72 -1.30
CA SER A 10 -22.58 12.47 -0.04
C SER A 10 -21.15 12.67 0.42
N THR A 11 -20.85 13.82 1.01
CA THR A 11 -19.48 14.18 1.43
C THR A 11 -19.43 14.36 2.93
N PHE A 12 -18.37 13.78 3.55
CA PHE A 12 -18.09 13.90 4.98
C PHE A 12 -16.70 14.49 5.18
N SER A 13 -16.53 15.33 6.20
CA SER A 13 -15.27 15.99 6.53
C SER A 13 -14.46 15.27 7.61
N THR A 14 -15.08 14.33 8.32
CA THR A 14 -14.42 13.51 9.35
C THR A 14 -14.88 12.06 9.27
N ALA A 15 -13.97 11.14 9.59
CA ALA A 15 -14.26 9.70 9.68
C ALA A 15 -15.23 9.36 10.82
N GLN A 16 -15.41 10.27 11.79
CA GLN A 16 -16.36 10.10 12.89
C GLN A 16 -17.82 10.13 12.39
N ASP A 17 -18.11 10.96 11.39
CA ASP A 17 -19.45 11.17 10.84
C ASP A 17 -19.89 10.09 9.83
N LEU A 18 -18.98 9.16 9.48
CA LEU A 18 -19.29 8.11 8.51
C LEU A 18 -20.37 7.16 9.03
N PRO A 19 -21.43 6.90 8.25
CA PRO A 19 -22.49 5.98 8.63
C PRO A 19 -22.01 4.54 8.65
N ALA A 20 -22.77 3.65 9.31
CA ALA A 20 -22.46 2.22 9.38
C ALA A 20 -22.41 1.55 7.99
N SER A 21 -23.19 2.05 7.04
CA SER A 21 -23.23 1.60 5.66
C SER A 21 -21.90 1.73 4.93
N TRP A 22 -21.03 2.66 5.35
CA TRP A 22 -19.68 2.79 4.81
C TRP A 22 -18.91 1.47 4.86
N ASP A 23 -18.96 0.76 5.99
CA ASP A 23 -18.21 -0.48 6.16
C ASP A 23 -18.66 -1.62 5.22
N ARG A 24 -19.92 -1.54 4.67
CA ARG A 24 -20.39 -2.48 3.65
C ARG A 24 -19.66 -2.34 2.32
N GLY A 25 -19.29 -1.10 1.95
CA GLY A 25 -18.55 -0.81 0.71
C GLY A 25 -17.04 -1.01 0.82
N CYS A 26 -16.51 -1.48 1.95
CA CYS A 26 -15.06 -1.63 2.10
C CYS A 26 -14.47 -2.84 1.35
N GLU A 27 -15.29 -3.81 0.91
CA GLU A 27 -14.87 -5.03 0.17
C GLU A 27 -13.57 -5.67 0.68
N GLY A 28 -13.41 -5.79 2.02
CA GLY A 28 -12.23 -6.36 2.66
C GLY A 28 -10.98 -5.51 2.64
N ASN A 29 -11.07 -4.31 2.13
CA ASN A 29 -10.00 -3.36 2.29
C ASN A 29 -9.92 -2.89 3.76
N PRO A 30 -8.96 -3.38 4.56
CA PRO A 30 -8.91 -3.08 5.98
C PRO A 30 -8.65 -1.61 6.27
N PHE A 31 -8.07 -0.88 5.30
CA PHE A 31 -7.73 0.53 5.43
C PHE A 31 -8.91 1.46 5.17
N LEU A 32 -9.97 0.99 4.50
CA LEU A 32 -11.19 1.75 4.27
C LEU A 32 -12.20 1.63 5.42
N ARG A 33 -12.01 0.70 6.36
CA ARG A 33 -12.91 0.57 7.51
C ARG A 33 -12.92 1.85 8.34
N ARG A 34 -14.09 2.25 8.83
CA ARG A 34 -14.24 3.46 9.65
C ARG A 34 -13.29 3.50 10.84
N SER A 35 -13.03 2.36 11.50
CA SER A 35 -12.06 2.26 12.59
C SER A 35 -10.65 2.64 12.15
N SER A 36 -10.19 2.15 11.00
CA SER A 36 -8.88 2.47 10.44
C SER A 36 -8.79 3.94 9.98
N LEU A 37 -9.85 4.44 9.35
CA LEU A 37 -9.92 5.83 8.88
C LEU A 37 -9.87 6.84 10.04
N ARG A 38 -10.53 6.56 11.16
CA ARG A 38 -10.47 7.40 12.37
C ARG A 38 -9.05 7.49 12.93
N ILE A 39 -8.35 6.36 12.98
CA ILE A 39 -6.95 6.33 13.44
C ILE A 39 -6.07 7.10 12.44
N LEU A 40 -6.21 6.85 11.13
CA LEU A 40 -5.44 7.56 10.11
C LEU A 40 -5.67 9.07 10.13
N GLU A 41 -6.91 9.52 10.34
CA GLU A 41 -7.25 10.94 10.47
C GLU A 41 -6.59 11.57 11.71
N GLN A 42 -6.54 10.85 12.82
CA GLN A 42 -5.93 11.30 14.06
C GLN A 42 -4.39 11.36 13.96
N VAL A 43 -3.75 10.32 13.41
CA VAL A 43 -2.28 10.21 13.40
C VAL A 43 -1.63 10.89 12.21
N ASN A 44 -2.35 11.06 11.10
CA ASN A 44 -1.88 11.71 9.88
C ASN A 44 -2.94 12.67 9.31
N PRO A 45 -3.24 13.79 9.99
CA PRO A 45 -4.22 14.76 9.53
C PRO A 45 -3.72 15.47 8.26
N CYS A 46 -4.34 15.18 7.12
CA CYS A 46 -3.97 15.72 5.81
C CYS A 46 -5.17 16.23 5.01
N GLY A 47 -6.21 16.71 5.70
CA GLY A 47 -7.42 17.26 5.08
C GLY A 47 -8.25 16.19 4.37
N GLN A 48 -8.43 15.05 5.01
CA GLN A 48 -9.22 13.94 4.50
C GLN A 48 -10.66 14.38 4.23
N ARG A 49 -11.22 13.87 3.14
CA ARG A 49 -12.64 13.97 2.80
C ARG A 49 -13.13 12.61 2.31
N TYR A 50 -14.33 12.26 2.70
CA TYR A 50 -14.92 10.95 2.45
C TYR A 50 -16.17 11.13 1.60
N TYR A 51 -16.37 10.24 0.63
CA TYR A 51 -17.44 10.31 -0.35
C TYR A 51 -18.16 8.97 -0.38
N LEU A 52 -19.47 9.01 -0.20
CA LEU A 52 -20.34 7.83 -0.13
C LEU A 52 -21.51 7.99 -1.09
N LEU A 53 -21.73 6.99 -1.90
CA LEU A 53 -22.94 6.80 -2.70
C LEU A 53 -23.58 5.49 -2.26
N GLU A 54 -24.72 5.59 -1.62
CA GLU A 54 -25.48 4.45 -1.11
C GLU A 54 -26.75 4.27 -1.94
N LYS A 55 -26.98 3.03 -2.35
CA LYS A 55 -28.21 2.56 -2.98
C LYS A 55 -28.68 1.30 -2.25
N ASP A 56 -29.91 0.86 -2.48
CA ASP A 56 -30.54 -0.24 -1.75
C ASP A 56 -29.65 -1.48 -1.61
N ASN A 57 -28.92 -1.87 -2.69
CA ASN A 57 -28.11 -3.08 -2.73
C ASN A 57 -26.64 -2.84 -3.06
N SER A 58 -26.17 -1.59 -3.11
CA SER A 58 -24.78 -1.28 -3.47
C SER A 58 -24.26 -0.08 -2.71
N THR A 59 -22.94 -0.07 -2.47
CA THR A 59 -22.28 1.01 -1.76
C THR A 59 -20.98 1.33 -2.46
N SER A 60 -20.91 2.50 -3.10
CA SER A 60 -19.69 3.04 -3.68
C SER A 60 -19.10 4.11 -2.76
N LEU A 61 -17.80 4.06 -2.56
CA LEU A 61 -17.11 4.99 -1.67
C LEU A 61 -15.69 5.29 -2.15
N PHE A 62 -15.19 6.44 -1.75
CA PHE A 62 -13.79 6.80 -1.90
C PHE A 62 -13.40 7.89 -0.89
N LEU A 63 -12.10 8.08 -0.70
CA LEU A 63 -11.60 9.19 0.09
C LEU A 63 -10.55 9.98 -0.68
N SER A 64 -10.44 11.26 -0.37
CA SER A 64 -9.40 12.13 -0.86
C SER A 64 -8.68 12.81 0.30
N TYR A 65 -7.42 13.18 0.06
CA TYR A 65 -6.60 13.93 1.00
C TYR A 65 -5.63 14.83 0.26
N GLN A 66 -4.99 15.78 0.96
CA GLN A 66 -4.01 16.68 0.38
C GLN A 66 -2.60 16.25 0.73
N HIS A 67 -1.72 16.29 -0.26
CA HIS A 67 -0.31 15.96 -0.08
C HIS A 67 0.59 16.80 -0.97
N ARG A 68 1.82 17.10 -0.51
CA ARG A 68 2.88 17.69 -1.33
C ARG A 68 3.67 16.58 -2.02
N LEU A 69 3.25 16.25 -3.23
CA LEU A 69 3.85 15.18 -4.03
C LEU A 69 4.90 15.74 -4.99
N ASP A 70 6.03 15.05 -5.11
CA ASP A 70 6.96 15.26 -6.22
C ASP A 70 6.39 14.59 -7.47
N ILE A 71 5.94 15.39 -8.44
CA ILE A 71 5.34 14.86 -9.67
C ILE A 71 6.34 14.12 -10.55
N PHE A 72 7.65 14.30 -10.35
CA PHE A 72 8.71 13.56 -11.05
C PHE A 72 9.25 12.38 -10.24
N THR A 73 8.47 11.86 -9.28
CA THR A 73 8.84 10.72 -8.43
C THR A 73 9.46 9.53 -9.20
N TYR A 74 9.05 9.30 -10.45
CA TYR A 74 9.56 8.21 -11.32
C TYR A 74 10.49 8.70 -12.43
N GLY A 75 10.94 9.95 -12.40
CA GLY A 75 11.71 10.58 -13.45
C GLY A 75 12.97 11.27 -12.96
N LYS A 76 13.53 12.11 -13.81
CA LYS A 76 14.64 13.01 -13.47
C LYS A 76 14.08 14.39 -13.12
N GLY A 77 14.61 15.00 -12.06
CA GLY A 77 14.17 16.29 -11.53
C GLY A 77 13.28 16.14 -10.28
N SER A 78 12.88 17.27 -9.71
CA SER A 78 11.99 17.33 -8.56
C SER A 78 11.11 18.56 -8.69
N LEU A 79 9.81 18.38 -8.60
CA LEU A 79 8.83 19.47 -8.53
C LEU A 79 7.70 19.05 -7.58
N ARG A 80 7.74 19.60 -6.37
CA ARG A 80 6.74 19.32 -5.33
C ARG A 80 5.56 20.25 -5.45
N LEU A 81 4.40 19.69 -5.73
CA LEU A 81 3.13 20.42 -5.83
C LEU A 81 2.16 19.93 -4.77
N LEU A 82 1.31 20.83 -4.30
CA LEU A 82 0.14 20.43 -3.51
C LEU A 82 -0.87 19.77 -4.43
N VAL A 83 -1.19 18.52 -4.16
CA VAL A 83 -2.11 17.70 -4.94
C VAL A 83 -3.23 17.18 -4.06
N THR A 84 -4.40 16.96 -4.65
CA THR A 84 -5.46 16.18 -4.02
C THR A 84 -5.31 14.73 -4.48
N ILE A 85 -5.12 13.80 -3.55
CA ILE A 85 -4.94 12.38 -3.85
C ILE A 85 -6.22 11.64 -3.49
N ILE A 86 -6.74 10.82 -4.40
CA ILE A 86 -7.69 9.77 -4.08
C ILE A 86 -6.88 8.52 -3.78
N GLY A 87 -6.86 8.13 -2.52
CA GLY A 87 -5.98 7.08 -2.00
C GLY A 87 -6.06 7.02 -0.49
N ILE A 88 -5.38 6.06 0.12
CA ILE A 88 -5.28 5.93 1.57
C ILE A 88 -4.07 6.72 2.05
N PRO A 89 -4.19 7.61 3.06
CA PRO A 89 -3.12 8.48 3.50
C PRO A 89 -2.09 7.76 4.39
N CYS A 90 -1.59 6.63 3.94
CA CYS A 90 -0.52 5.88 4.60
C CYS A 90 0.36 5.08 3.62
N SER A 91 0.40 5.46 2.34
CA SER A 91 1.30 4.88 1.33
C SER A 91 1.24 3.35 1.19
N VAL A 92 0.05 2.77 1.35
CA VAL A 92 -0.17 1.33 1.16
C VAL A 92 -0.56 1.03 -0.29
N SER A 93 -0.39 -0.23 -0.70
CA SER A 93 -0.72 -0.68 -2.06
C SER A 93 -2.23 -0.84 -2.32
N TRP A 94 -3.06 -0.61 -1.33
CA TRP A 94 -4.51 -0.71 -1.41
C TRP A 94 -5.13 0.57 -1.99
N PRO A 95 -6.16 0.47 -2.86
CA PRO A 95 -6.85 1.64 -3.39
C PRO A 95 -7.67 2.34 -2.30
N GLY A 96 -7.75 3.66 -2.36
CA GLY A 96 -8.60 4.46 -1.47
C GLY A 96 -10.03 4.60 -1.99
N LEU A 97 -10.55 3.58 -2.68
CA LEU A 97 -11.89 3.59 -3.27
C LEU A 97 -12.44 2.17 -3.45
N HIS A 98 -13.76 2.09 -3.47
CA HIS A 98 -14.55 1.00 -4.00
C HIS A 98 -15.69 1.60 -4.81
N ILE A 99 -15.77 1.31 -6.10
CA ILE A 99 -16.78 1.85 -7.02
C ILE A 99 -17.46 0.71 -7.76
N GLU A 100 -18.75 0.57 -7.52
CA GLU A 100 -19.60 -0.39 -8.20
C GLU A 100 -19.70 -0.08 -9.71
N GLU A 101 -19.88 -1.10 -10.53
CA GLU A 101 -19.91 -0.97 -12.00
C GLU A 101 -20.94 0.08 -12.45
N GLN A 102 -22.14 0.05 -11.87
CA GLN A 102 -23.22 0.98 -12.18
C GLN A 102 -22.99 2.41 -11.71
N ASP A 103 -22.02 2.65 -10.84
CA ASP A 103 -21.75 3.97 -10.24
C ASP A 103 -20.55 4.69 -10.89
N LYS A 104 -19.92 4.07 -11.88
CA LYS A 104 -18.73 4.64 -12.57
C LYS A 104 -18.97 6.02 -13.20
N GLU A 105 -20.17 6.25 -13.76
CA GLU A 105 -20.51 7.58 -14.31
C GLU A 105 -20.72 8.62 -13.21
N ALA A 106 -21.37 8.26 -12.09
CA ALA A 106 -21.50 9.13 -10.94
C ALA A 106 -20.13 9.46 -10.34
N PHE A 107 -19.22 8.47 -10.32
CA PHE A 107 -17.84 8.67 -9.86
C PHE A 107 -17.07 9.64 -10.77
N LYS A 108 -17.17 9.53 -12.11
CA LYS A 108 -16.57 10.50 -13.05
C LYS A 108 -17.06 11.93 -12.77
N GLN A 109 -18.36 12.11 -12.61
CA GLN A 109 -18.95 13.42 -12.27
C GLN A 109 -18.46 13.94 -10.91
N ALA A 110 -18.30 13.05 -9.91
CA ALA A 110 -17.75 13.43 -8.62
C ALA A 110 -16.30 13.90 -8.74
N LEU A 111 -15.47 13.23 -9.56
CA LEU A 111 -14.08 13.64 -9.82
C LEU A 111 -13.95 15.07 -10.33
N GLU A 112 -14.92 15.54 -11.12
CA GLU A 112 -14.92 16.90 -11.66
C GLU A 112 -15.21 17.96 -10.59
N LYS A 113 -15.89 17.59 -9.53
CA LYS A 113 -16.30 18.46 -8.42
C LYS A 113 -15.32 18.45 -7.24
N ILE A 114 -14.36 17.52 -7.21
CA ILE A 114 -13.37 17.43 -6.13
C ILE A 114 -12.50 18.70 -6.13
N PRO A 115 -12.37 19.37 -4.98
CA PRO A 115 -11.56 20.57 -4.87
C PRO A 115 -10.07 20.25 -5.06
N GLY A 116 -9.36 21.18 -5.69
CA GLY A 116 -7.93 21.07 -5.94
C GLY A 116 -7.58 21.31 -7.41
N ARG A 117 -6.37 21.84 -7.65
CA ARG A 117 -5.91 22.12 -9.01
C ARG A 117 -5.45 20.84 -9.72
N LEU A 118 -4.72 20.00 -9.02
CA LEU A 118 -4.20 18.72 -9.52
C LEU A 118 -4.77 17.59 -8.67
N LEU A 119 -5.51 16.70 -9.33
CA LEU A 119 -6.07 15.49 -8.75
C LEU A 119 -5.26 14.29 -9.22
N ILE A 120 -4.89 13.42 -8.29
CA ILE A 120 -4.24 12.14 -8.57
C ILE A 120 -5.03 11.04 -7.89
N LEU A 121 -5.41 10.02 -8.66
CA LEU A 121 -5.99 8.78 -8.16
C LEU A 121 -4.93 7.69 -8.33
N ASN A 122 -4.52 7.06 -7.26
CA ASN A 122 -3.37 6.16 -7.24
C ASN A 122 -3.74 4.73 -6.81
N GLY A 123 -3.05 3.76 -7.39
CA GLY A 123 -3.05 2.38 -6.91
C GLY A 123 -4.24 1.53 -7.34
N THR A 124 -5.01 1.90 -8.36
CA THR A 124 -6.16 1.09 -8.81
C THR A 124 -5.73 -0.16 -9.59
N SER A 125 -6.50 -1.23 -9.46
CA SER A 125 -6.44 -2.44 -10.27
C SER A 125 -7.80 -3.15 -10.17
N PRO A 126 -8.46 -3.48 -11.29
CA PRO A 126 -8.08 -3.22 -12.68
C PRO A 126 -8.09 -1.73 -13.05
N ALA A 127 -7.78 -1.42 -14.31
CA ALA A 127 -7.89 -0.06 -14.83
C ALA A 127 -9.34 0.41 -14.82
N LEU A 128 -9.54 1.69 -14.45
CA LEU A 128 -10.85 2.33 -14.46
C LEU A 128 -11.08 3.09 -15.78
N PRO A 129 -12.29 3.09 -16.34
CA PRO A 129 -12.60 3.77 -17.58
C PRO A 129 -12.82 5.29 -17.39
N LEU A 130 -11.79 6.01 -16.93
CA LEU A 130 -11.86 7.43 -16.57
C LEU A 130 -11.48 8.39 -17.71
N SER A 131 -11.19 7.89 -18.91
CA SER A 131 -11.01 8.74 -20.10
C SER A 131 -12.37 9.32 -20.56
N PRO A 132 -12.43 10.59 -21.03
CA PRO A 132 -11.33 11.55 -21.18
C PRO A 132 -11.08 12.42 -19.95
N VAL A 133 -11.80 12.22 -18.84
CA VAL A 133 -11.74 13.07 -17.62
C VAL A 133 -10.33 13.08 -17.04
N CYS A 134 -9.70 11.91 -16.94
CA CYS A 134 -8.36 11.77 -16.38
C CYS A 134 -7.39 11.15 -17.40
N ALA A 135 -6.12 11.54 -17.33
CA ALA A 135 -5.03 10.86 -18.00
C ALA A 135 -4.64 9.61 -17.21
N GLN A 136 -4.44 8.49 -17.90
CA GLN A 136 -4.06 7.22 -17.28
C GLN A 136 -2.56 6.95 -17.44
N GLY A 137 -1.90 6.59 -16.35
CA GLY A 137 -0.51 6.14 -16.29
C GLY A 137 -0.35 4.85 -15.50
N ILE A 138 0.89 4.44 -15.29
CA ILE A 138 1.25 3.27 -14.49
C ILE A 138 2.01 3.75 -13.26
N THR A 139 1.65 3.20 -12.10
CA THR A 139 2.37 3.41 -10.83
C THR A 139 3.12 2.14 -10.41
N LEU A 140 3.78 2.16 -9.25
CA LEU A 140 4.48 1.01 -8.69
C LEU A 140 3.57 -0.22 -8.63
N PRO A 141 4.04 -1.38 -9.11
CA PRO A 141 3.29 -2.63 -8.99
C PRO A 141 3.21 -3.09 -7.54
N ASN A 142 2.21 -3.90 -7.25
CA ASN A 142 2.12 -4.63 -6.00
C ASN A 142 2.80 -6.00 -6.15
N CYS A 143 3.54 -6.43 -5.11
CA CYS A 143 4.19 -7.73 -5.06
C CYS A 143 3.35 -8.68 -4.21
N GLU A 144 2.86 -9.77 -4.79
CA GLU A 144 2.01 -10.76 -4.10
C GLU A 144 2.60 -12.16 -4.24
N LEU A 145 2.50 -12.96 -3.18
CA LEU A 145 2.93 -14.35 -3.13
C LEU A 145 1.76 -15.24 -2.71
N ASN A 146 1.39 -16.19 -3.54
CA ASN A 146 0.42 -17.22 -3.19
C ASN A 146 1.10 -18.27 -2.29
N ILE A 147 0.54 -18.48 -1.09
CA ILE A 147 1.03 -19.46 -0.10
C ILE A 147 -0.09 -20.40 0.37
N GLN A 148 -1.22 -20.40 -0.30
CA GLN A 148 -2.39 -21.20 0.07
C GLN A 148 -2.03 -22.67 0.29
N GLY A 149 -2.37 -23.20 1.47
CA GLY A 149 -2.11 -24.59 1.85
C GLY A 149 -0.64 -24.94 2.05
N LEU A 150 0.25 -23.96 2.13
CA LEU A 150 1.68 -24.18 2.35
C LEU A 150 2.07 -23.90 3.79
N ASP A 151 2.91 -24.75 4.36
CA ASP A 151 3.79 -24.38 5.46
C ASP A 151 5.10 -23.74 4.92
N PHE A 152 5.90 -23.17 5.82
CA PHE A 152 7.15 -22.51 5.42
C PHE A 152 8.18 -23.46 4.81
N SER A 153 8.21 -24.74 5.25
CA SER A 153 9.12 -25.75 4.72
C SER A 153 8.74 -26.12 3.28
N SER A 154 7.46 -26.34 3.03
CA SER A 154 6.88 -26.60 1.71
C SER A 154 7.11 -25.42 0.75
N TYR A 155 6.91 -24.18 1.22
CA TYR A 155 7.25 -22.98 0.44
C TYR A 155 8.71 -23.03 -0.03
N LEU A 156 9.67 -23.27 0.86
CA LEU A 156 11.09 -23.38 0.48
C LEU A 156 11.33 -24.61 -0.42
N GLY A 157 10.65 -25.72 -0.18
CA GLY A 157 10.76 -26.96 -0.92
C GLY A 157 10.38 -26.82 -2.40
N ARG A 158 9.35 -26.04 -2.71
CA ARG A 158 8.89 -25.77 -4.08
C ARG A 158 9.85 -24.93 -4.91
N MET A 159 10.79 -24.21 -4.27
CA MET A 159 11.76 -23.39 -4.98
C MET A 159 12.77 -24.24 -5.75
N ARG A 160 13.23 -23.72 -6.87
CA ARG A 160 14.41 -24.23 -7.59
C ARG A 160 15.63 -24.18 -6.68
N SER A 161 16.55 -25.15 -6.86
CA SER A 161 17.70 -25.37 -5.97
C SER A 161 18.53 -24.09 -5.71
N HIS A 162 18.79 -23.31 -6.75
CA HIS A 162 19.57 -22.06 -6.66
C HIS A 162 18.94 -21.02 -5.69
N TYR A 163 17.63 -20.77 -5.82
CA TYR A 163 16.93 -19.82 -4.94
C TYR A 163 16.88 -20.37 -3.51
N ARG A 164 16.50 -21.63 -3.35
CA ARG A 164 16.43 -22.30 -2.05
C ARG A 164 17.79 -22.28 -1.33
N TYR A 165 18.89 -22.54 -2.05
CA TYR A 165 20.23 -22.49 -1.48
C TYR A 165 20.55 -21.09 -0.93
N LYS A 166 20.30 -20.03 -1.72
CA LYS A 166 20.54 -18.64 -1.30
C LYS A 166 19.73 -18.26 -0.06
N LEU A 167 18.44 -18.62 0.00
CA LEU A 167 17.59 -18.33 1.15
C LEU A 167 18.03 -19.12 2.40
N ARG A 168 18.36 -20.39 2.26
CA ARG A 168 18.92 -21.15 3.39
C ARG A 168 20.23 -20.57 3.90
N SER A 169 21.09 -20.05 3.03
CA SER A 169 22.29 -19.34 3.43
C SER A 169 21.97 -18.06 4.21
N SER A 170 20.96 -17.29 3.77
CA SER A 170 20.50 -16.09 4.49
C SER A 170 19.93 -16.43 5.85
N ILE A 171 19.12 -17.49 5.96
CA ILE A 171 18.57 -17.98 7.23
C ILE A 171 19.68 -18.38 8.20
N ARG A 172 20.73 -19.07 7.73
CA ARG A 172 21.87 -19.43 8.59
C ARG A 172 22.59 -18.19 9.16
N ARG A 173 22.73 -17.12 8.37
CA ARG A 173 23.35 -15.87 8.86
C ARG A 173 22.50 -15.13 9.89
N PHE A 174 21.23 -15.46 9.96
CA PHE A 174 20.27 -14.87 10.91
C PHE A 174 20.12 -15.71 12.21
N GLN A 175 20.86 -16.80 12.33
CA GLN A 175 20.88 -17.60 13.56
C GLN A 175 21.38 -16.77 14.73
N GLY A 176 20.72 -16.89 15.89
CA GLY A 176 20.99 -16.09 17.09
C GLY A 176 20.38 -14.70 17.09
N VAL A 177 19.62 -14.32 16.05
CA VAL A 177 18.79 -13.13 16.07
C VAL A 177 17.46 -13.44 16.77
N GLU A 178 17.16 -12.66 17.79
CA GLU A 178 15.89 -12.71 18.49
C GLU A 178 14.82 -11.96 17.70
N THR A 179 13.62 -12.54 17.68
CA THR A 179 12.42 -11.89 17.13
C THR A 179 11.40 -11.73 18.25
N LYS A 180 11.01 -10.49 18.52
CA LYS A 180 10.02 -10.16 19.54
C LYS A 180 8.84 -9.40 18.89
N VAL A 181 7.64 -9.91 19.09
CA VAL A 181 6.42 -9.17 18.75
C VAL A 181 6.10 -8.22 19.90
N LEU A 182 5.84 -6.96 19.60
CA LEU A 182 5.41 -6.00 20.62
C LEU A 182 4.00 -6.39 21.11
N ALA A 183 3.86 -6.53 22.41
CA ALA A 183 2.56 -6.81 23.03
C ALA A 183 1.63 -5.57 22.97
N ASP A 184 2.22 -4.39 23.02
CA ASP A 184 1.55 -3.09 22.86
C ASP A 184 2.41 -2.24 21.91
N ASN A 185 1.81 -1.75 20.85
CA ASN A 185 2.49 -0.90 19.86
C ASN A 185 2.94 0.45 20.44
N ARG A 186 2.42 0.88 21.57
CA ARG A 186 2.93 2.06 22.30
C ARG A 186 4.39 1.91 22.74
N ALA A 187 4.89 0.68 22.81
CA ALA A 187 6.30 0.40 23.00
C ALA A 187 7.19 0.68 21.78
N PHE A 188 6.61 1.06 20.64
CA PHE A 188 7.36 1.50 19.46
C PHE A 188 8.01 2.86 19.77
N ASP A 189 9.33 2.83 19.98
CA ASP A 189 10.10 3.97 20.46
C ASP A 189 10.83 4.71 19.31
N ASN A 190 11.52 5.79 19.66
CA ASN A 190 12.31 6.59 18.71
C ASN A 190 13.46 5.80 18.07
N ARG A 191 14.00 4.75 18.71
CA ARG A 191 15.06 3.92 18.11
C ARG A 191 14.52 3.10 16.95
N LEU A 192 13.32 2.54 17.09
CA LEU A 192 12.61 1.87 16.01
C LEU A 192 12.23 2.86 14.90
N TYR A 193 11.74 4.05 15.30
CA TYR A 193 11.39 5.08 14.34
C TYR A 193 12.59 5.56 13.51
N CYS A 194 13.78 5.71 14.09
CA CYS A 194 15.01 6.03 13.36
C CYS A 194 15.35 4.98 12.29
N LEU A 195 15.03 3.70 12.51
CA LEU A 195 15.22 2.66 11.47
C LEU A 195 14.25 2.84 10.29
N TYR A 196 13.00 3.24 10.57
CA TYR A 196 12.05 3.61 9.51
C TYR A 196 12.53 4.82 8.72
N GLU A 197 13.01 5.85 9.40
CA GLU A 197 13.56 7.04 8.75
C GLU A 197 14.74 6.71 7.85
N GLN A 198 15.65 5.81 8.25
CA GLN A 198 16.75 5.35 7.41
C GLN A 198 16.24 4.71 6.10
N VAL A 199 15.18 3.89 6.17
CA VAL A 199 14.56 3.28 4.97
C VAL A 199 13.92 4.36 4.10
N TYR A 200 13.16 5.28 4.70
CA TYR A 200 12.50 6.37 4.00
C TYR A 200 13.51 7.28 3.27
N GLU A 201 14.59 7.68 3.94
CA GLU A 201 15.61 8.57 3.34
C GLU A 201 16.38 7.92 2.19
N ARG A 202 16.56 6.60 2.22
CA ARG A 202 17.22 5.82 1.15
C ARG A 202 16.29 5.37 0.04
N SER A 203 14.98 5.55 0.20
CA SER A 203 14.02 5.20 -0.85
C SER A 203 14.13 6.18 -2.03
N ASP A 204 14.21 5.63 -3.25
CA ASP A 204 14.14 6.41 -4.48
C ASP A 204 12.74 6.98 -4.70
N VAL A 205 11.72 6.33 -4.15
CA VAL A 205 10.31 6.75 -4.22
C VAL A 205 9.87 7.20 -2.84
N LYS A 206 9.81 8.53 -2.64
CA LYS A 206 9.37 9.13 -1.39
C LYS A 206 7.91 9.54 -1.50
N LEU A 207 7.05 8.78 -0.85
CA LEU A 207 5.63 9.10 -0.67
C LEU A 207 5.44 9.83 0.69
N GLU A 208 4.35 9.55 1.42
CA GLU A 208 4.17 10.13 2.74
C GLU A 208 5.19 9.58 3.73
N LYS A 209 5.78 10.47 4.55
CA LYS A 209 6.53 10.09 5.74
C LYS A 209 5.56 10.02 6.91
N LEU A 210 5.32 8.82 7.41
CA LEU A 210 4.38 8.61 8.50
C LEU A 210 5.01 9.03 9.85
N PRO A 211 4.25 9.65 10.75
CA PRO A 211 4.73 9.97 12.09
C PRO A 211 4.85 8.73 12.97
N ILE A 212 5.61 8.83 14.06
CA ILE A 212 5.79 7.73 15.02
C ILE A 212 4.44 7.24 15.59
N SER A 213 3.48 8.15 15.79
CA SER A 213 2.13 7.83 16.28
C SER A 213 1.38 6.84 15.37
N PHE A 214 1.64 6.83 14.06
CA PHE A 214 1.07 5.81 13.18
C PHE A 214 1.49 4.40 13.61
N PHE A 215 2.75 4.18 13.90
CA PHE A 215 3.27 2.87 14.32
C PHE A 215 2.77 2.46 15.69
N GLN A 216 2.46 3.43 16.56
CA GLN A 216 1.96 3.23 17.90
C GLN A 216 0.46 2.95 17.97
N GLU A 217 -0.33 3.59 17.10
CA GLU A 217 -1.80 3.58 17.20
C GLU A 217 -2.47 2.68 16.14
N PHE A 218 -1.82 2.47 14.97
CA PHE A 218 -2.43 1.65 13.93
C PHE A 218 -2.44 0.17 14.35
N PRO A 219 -3.59 -0.54 14.26
CA PRO A 219 -3.77 -1.90 14.79
C PRO A 219 -3.12 -2.96 13.89
N ALA A 220 -1.81 -2.96 13.84
CA ALA A 220 -0.99 -3.89 13.09
C ALA A 220 0.07 -4.51 14.01
N SER A 221 0.50 -5.73 13.73
CA SER A 221 1.53 -6.42 14.50
C SER A 221 2.92 -5.86 14.18
N VAL A 222 3.72 -5.55 15.19
CA VAL A 222 5.10 -5.10 15.03
C VAL A 222 6.05 -6.17 15.55
N SER A 223 6.89 -6.72 14.66
CA SER A 223 7.97 -7.66 15.01
C SER A 223 9.30 -6.93 14.98
N VAL A 224 10.06 -7.02 16.08
CA VAL A 224 11.37 -6.39 16.26
C VAL A 224 12.46 -7.46 16.24
N PHE A 225 13.56 -7.19 15.53
CA PHE A 225 14.70 -8.10 15.37
C PHE A 225 15.95 -7.54 16.04
N SER A 226 16.60 -8.33 16.91
CA SER A 226 17.80 -7.91 17.63
C SER A 226 18.84 -9.03 17.72
N ALA A 227 20.11 -8.64 17.80
CA ALA A 227 21.24 -9.54 18.07
C ALA A 227 21.96 -9.04 19.34
N GLY A 228 21.70 -9.68 20.47
CA GLY A 228 22.03 -9.14 21.78
C GLY A 228 21.41 -7.75 21.96
N ASN A 229 22.22 -6.77 22.35
CA ASN A 229 21.75 -5.39 22.54
C ASN A 229 21.64 -4.55 21.24
N ARG A 230 21.90 -5.16 20.08
CA ARG A 230 21.88 -4.44 18.78
C ARG A 230 20.56 -4.64 18.09
N LEU A 231 19.86 -3.54 17.85
CA LEU A 231 18.64 -3.50 17.05
C LEU A 231 19.01 -3.65 15.56
N LEU A 232 18.41 -4.62 14.86
CA LEU A 232 18.68 -4.91 13.45
C LEU A 232 17.59 -4.36 12.51
N GLY A 233 16.34 -4.36 12.98
CA GLY A 233 15.21 -3.91 12.19
C GLY A 233 13.89 -4.21 12.87
N PHE A 234 12.83 -3.78 12.22
CA PHE A 234 11.45 -4.16 12.56
C PHE A 234 10.62 -4.30 11.29
N ILE A 235 9.51 -5.00 11.41
CA ILE A 235 8.44 -5.02 10.41
C ILE A 235 7.10 -4.77 11.08
N GLN A 236 6.20 -4.12 10.35
CA GLN A 236 4.81 -3.99 10.71
C GLN A 236 3.95 -4.75 9.70
N THR A 237 3.07 -5.62 10.18
CA THR A 237 2.22 -6.48 9.35
C THR A 237 0.78 -6.44 9.84
N LEU A 238 -0.14 -6.67 8.90
CA LEU A 238 -1.56 -6.76 9.17
C LEU A 238 -2.10 -8.05 8.54
N CYS A 239 -2.89 -8.81 9.30
CA CYS A 239 -3.66 -9.91 8.74
C CYS A 239 -5.08 -9.43 8.45
N SER A 240 -5.54 -9.62 7.23
CA SER A 240 -6.92 -9.30 6.81
C SER A 240 -7.61 -10.58 6.35
N GLU A 241 -8.88 -10.72 6.73
CA GLU A 241 -9.71 -11.85 6.28
C GLU A 241 -11.00 -11.31 5.66
N GLN A 242 -11.31 -11.80 4.45
CA GLN A 242 -12.51 -11.45 3.74
C GLN A 242 -13.00 -12.60 2.84
N GLY A 243 -14.30 -12.86 2.90
CA GLY A 243 -14.92 -13.88 2.06
C GLY A 243 -14.26 -15.26 2.18
N GLY A 244 -13.77 -15.62 3.37
CA GLY A 244 -13.05 -16.86 3.63
C GLY A 244 -11.61 -16.88 3.09
N ARG A 245 -11.10 -15.77 2.57
CA ARG A 245 -9.69 -15.61 2.14
C ARG A 245 -8.92 -14.79 3.15
N LYS A 246 -7.77 -15.28 3.54
CA LYS A 246 -6.88 -14.64 4.49
C LYS A 246 -5.62 -14.13 3.80
N GLU A 247 -5.27 -12.87 4.08
CA GLU A 247 -4.11 -12.20 3.51
C GLU A 247 -3.20 -11.65 4.61
N GLN A 248 -1.92 -11.98 4.53
CA GLN A 248 -0.88 -11.35 5.34
C GLN A 248 -0.30 -10.17 4.57
N ILE A 249 -0.37 -8.97 5.15
CA ILE A 249 0.04 -7.72 4.50
C ILE A 249 1.30 -7.20 5.18
N PHE A 250 2.37 -7.00 4.43
CA PHE A 250 3.56 -6.26 4.87
C PHE A 250 3.30 -4.76 4.67
N LEU A 251 3.29 -4.00 5.75
CA LEU A 251 3.02 -2.55 5.71
C LEU A 251 4.33 -1.76 5.60
N PHE A 252 5.10 -1.78 6.66
CA PHE A 252 6.33 -0.99 6.77
C PHE A 252 7.42 -1.79 7.45
N GLY A 253 8.66 -1.32 7.29
CA GLY A 253 9.81 -1.85 8.00
C GLY A 253 10.86 -0.78 8.21
N GLY A 254 11.69 -1.01 9.22
CA GLY A 254 12.89 -0.25 9.49
C GLY A 254 14.10 -1.17 9.48
N LEU A 255 15.24 -0.68 9.06
CA LEU A 255 16.43 -1.48 8.86
C LEU A 255 17.70 -0.75 9.30
N GLU A 256 18.51 -1.40 10.15
CA GLU A 256 19.88 -0.98 10.41
C GLU A 256 20.79 -1.44 9.26
N TYR A 257 21.06 -0.52 8.34
CA TYR A 257 21.76 -0.83 7.10
C TYR A 257 23.21 -1.28 7.32
N SER A 258 23.91 -0.76 8.35
CA SER A 258 25.30 -1.12 8.65
C SER A 258 25.45 -2.60 9.02
N LEU A 259 24.39 -3.22 9.55
CA LEU A 259 24.34 -4.61 9.97
C LEU A 259 23.68 -5.54 8.94
N ASN A 260 23.01 -4.97 7.92
CA ASN A 260 22.24 -5.75 6.94
C ASN A 260 23.09 -6.78 6.18
N ALA A 261 24.29 -6.42 5.75
CA ALA A 261 25.18 -7.33 5.02
C ALA A 261 25.66 -8.52 5.89
N ARG A 262 25.86 -8.29 7.20
CA ARG A 262 26.29 -9.32 8.14
C ARG A 262 25.20 -10.35 8.41
N PHE A 263 23.99 -9.89 8.71
CA PHE A 263 22.87 -10.74 9.15
C PHE A 263 21.90 -11.08 8.04
N HIS A 264 22.04 -10.49 6.84
CA HIS A 264 21.03 -10.54 5.78
C HIS A 264 19.64 -10.15 6.30
N THR A 265 19.58 -9.10 7.13
CA THR A 265 18.42 -8.69 7.91
C THR A 265 17.19 -8.49 7.02
N TYR A 266 17.32 -7.70 5.95
CA TYR A 266 16.18 -7.39 5.08
C TYR A 266 15.52 -8.65 4.48
N ILE A 267 16.32 -9.58 3.95
CA ILE A 267 15.80 -10.85 3.41
C ILE A 267 15.08 -11.66 4.49
N ASN A 268 15.66 -11.72 5.70
CA ASN A 268 15.07 -12.50 6.79
C ASN A 268 13.81 -11.84 7.36
N MET A 269 13.72 -10.53 7.35
CA MET A 269 12.49 -9.79 7.65
C MET A 269 11.38 -10.17 6.67
N LEU A 270 11.65 -10.18 5.35
CA LEU A 270 10.66 -10.60 4.35
C LEU A 270 10.30 -12.09 4.49
N LEU A 271 11.27 -12.96 4.79
CA LEU A 271 11.00 -14.38 5.08
C LEU A 271 10.15 -14.57 6.35
N HIS A 272 10.31 -13.69 7.35
CA HIS A 272 9.45 -13.69 8.53
C HIS A 272 8.00 -13.34 8.18
N VAL A 273 7.76 -12.37 7.28
CA VAL A 273 6.39 -12.08 6.78
C VAL A 273 5.76 -13.32 6.13
N ILE A 274 6.53 -14.03 5.29
CA ILE A 274 6.03 -15.27 4.64
C ILE A 274 5.76 -16.35 5.69
N ARG A 275 6.68 -16.55 6.63
CA ARG A 275 6.53 -17.55 7.70
C ARG A 275 5.28 -17.26 8.54
N SER A 276 5.12 -16.04 9.01
CA SER A 276 3.94 -15.67 9.81
C SER A 276 2.65 -15.81 9.00
N GLY A 277 2.66 -15.50 7.70
CA GLY A 277 1.53 -15.76 6.82
C GLY A 277 1.18 -17.24 6.72
N THR A 278 2.18 -18.14 6.59
CA THR A 278 1.93 -19.61 6.57
C THR A 278 1.43 -20.11 7.93
N GLU A 279 1.95 -19.61 9.04
CA GLU A 279 1.52 -19.95 10.40
C GLU A 279 0.07 -19.49 10.69
N LEU A 280 -0.33 -18.36 10.13
CA LEU A 280 -1.71 -17.84 10.22
C LEU A 280 -2.68 -18.55 9.25
N GLY A 281 -2.19 -19.44 8.38
CA GLY A 281 -2.99 -20.08 7.34
C GLY A 281 -3.49 -19.09 6.28
N ALA A 282 -2.68 -18.09 5.95
CA ALA A 282 -3.03 -17.12 4.92
C ALA A 282 -2.97 -17.75 3.51
N ASP A 283 -3.87 -17.33 2.63
CA ASP A 283 -3.87 -17.76 1.23
C ASP A 283 -2.78 -17.08 0.44
N ARG A 284 -2.49 -15.82 0.80
CA ARG A 284 -1.47 -14.99 0.13
C ARG A 284 -0.76 -14.04 1.08
N VAL A 285 0.44 -13.64 0.66
CA VAL A 285 1.20 -12.56 1.29
C VAL A 285 1.28 -11.38 0.33
N ASN A 286 0.81 -10.23 0.77
CA ASN A 286 0.96 -8.96 0.08
C ASN A 286 2.23 -8.26 0.62
N MET A 287 3.26 -8.23 -0.20
CA MET A 287 4.54 -7.62 0.16
C MET A 287 4.58 -6.11 -0.13
N GLY A 288 3.46 -5.54 -0.58
CA GLY A 288 3.40 -4.13 -0.94
C GLY A 288 4.20 -3.77 -2.19
N GLN A 289 4.49 -2.50 -2.33
CA GLN A 289 5.23 -1.90 -3.44
C GLN A 289 6.73 -1.80 -3.11
N THR A 290 7.55 -1.32 -4.06
CA THR A 290 8.99 -1.11 -3.95
C THR A 290 9.82 -2.39 -3.72
N ALA A 291 11.13 -2.30 -3.91
CA ALA A 291 12.08 -3.42 -3.77
C ALA A 291 11.65 -4.69 -4.52
N GLU A 292 11.02 -4.54 -5.68
CA GLU A 292 10.42 -5.61 -6.50
C GLU A 292 11.46 -6.69 -6.85
N GLU A 293 12.70 -6.29 -7.12
CA GLU A 293 13.76 -7.23 -7.48
C GLU A 293 14.01 -8.26 -6.37
N VAL A 294 14.01 -7.83 -5.11
CA VAL A 294 14.20 -8.73 -3.98
C VAL A 294 12.95 -9.60 -3.77
N LYS A 295 11.77 -9.01 -3.84
CA LYS A 295 10.50 -9.72 -3.64
C LYS A 295 10.21 -10.75 -4.73
N THR A 296 10.57 -10.46 -5.99
CA THR A 296 10.46 -11.45 -7.07
C THR A 296 11.43 -12.63 -6.90
N ARG A 297 12.59 -12.44 -6.27
CA ARG A 297 13.48 -13.55 -5.89
C ARG A 297 12.90 -14.45 -4.79
N LEU A 298 11.93 -13.95 -4.03
CA LEU A 298 11.15 -14.74 -3.07
C LEU A 298 9.96 -15.46 -3.71
N GLY A 299 9.71 -15.24 -5.00
CA GLY A 299 8.64 -15.86 -5.76
C GLY A 299 7.37 -15.02 -5.85
N CYS A 300 7.43 -13.72 -5.48
CA CYS A 300 6.31 -12.83 -5.69
C CYS A 300 6.05 -12.58 -7.17
N THR A 301 4.78 -12.51 -7.52
CA THR A 301 4.28 -12.01 -8.80
C THR A 301 4.02 -10.51 -8.70
N LEU A 302 4.16 -9.80 -9.83
CA LEU A 302 3.94 -8.36 -9.90
C LEU A 302 2.57 -8.08 -10.47
N HIS A 303 1.74 -7.37 -9.72
CA HIS A 303 0.41 -6.94 -10.13
C HIS A 303 0.44 -5.46 -10.50
N ARG A 304 0.10 -5.15 -11.76
CA ARG A 304 0.06 -3.76 -12.25
C ARG A 304 -0.92 -2.93 -11.44
N ARG A 305 -0.52 -1.68 -11.20
CA ARG A 305 -1.35 -0.65 -10.60
C ARG A 305 -1.39 0.57 -11.51
N PHE A 306 -2.52 1.24 -11.55
CA PHE A 306 -2.76 2.38 -12.40
C PHE A 306 -2.85 3.65 -11.57
N LEU A 307 -2.38 4.74 -12.14
CA LEU A 307 -2.61 6.08 -11.63
C LEU A 307 -3.40 6.89 -12.66
N TYR A 308 -4.16 7.84 -12.17
CA TYR A 308 -4.88 8.78 -13.02
C TYR A 308 -4.58 10.19 -12.54
N ALA A 309 -4.39 11.11 -13.49
CA ALA A 309 -4.13 12.49 -13.17
C ALA A 309 -5.07 13.41 -13.97
N ARG A 310 -5.55 14.46 -13.30
CA ARG A 310 -6.40 15.50 -13.87
C ARG A 310 -6.02 16.85 -13.31
N HIS A 311 -5.95 17.85 -14.16
CA HIS A 311 -5.82 19.26 -13.73
C HIS A 311 -7.12 20.03 -14.01
N ALA A 312 -7.50 20.91 -13.09
CA ALA A 312 -8.72 21.72 -13.21
C ALA A 312 -8.68 22.66 -14.45
N ASN A 313 -7.48 23.19 -14.78
CA ASN A 313 -7.30 23.99 -16.00
C ASN A 313 -7.17 23.08 -17.23
N PRO A 314 -7.97 23.28 -18.30
CA PRO A 314 -7.97 22.42 -19.49
C PRO A 314 -6.63 22.36 -20.23
N LEU A 315 -5.87 23.46 -20.29
CA LEU A 315 -4.55 23.48 -20.94
C LEU A 315 -3.55 22.58 -20.21
N PHE A 316 -3.47 22.70 -18.88
CA PHE A 316 -2.61 21.82 -18.07
C PHE A 316 -3.10 20.38 -18.11
N ASN A 317 -4.42 20.15 -18.18
CA ASN A 317 -4.96 18.81 -18.33
C ASN A 317 -4.52 18.17 -19.66
N LEU A 318 -4.52 18.95 -20.76
CA LEU A 318 -4.00 18.49 -22.05
C LEU A 318 -2.49 18.13 -21.97
N LEU A 319 -1.68 18.95 -21.29
CA LEU A 319 -0.26 18.66 -21.09
C LEU A 319 -0.05 17.38 -20.26
N ILE A 320 -0.83 17.17 -19.19
CA ILE A 320 -0.80 15.93 -18.41
C ILE A 320 -1.14 14.74 -19.31
N ARG A 321 -2.20 14.82 -20.11
CA ARG A 321 -2.59 13.72 -21.02
C ARG A 321 -1.49 13.35 -22.02
N LYS A 322 -0.76 14.32 -22.56
CA LYS A 322 0.37 14.08 -23.46
C LYS A 322 1.61 13.55 -22.73
N GLY A 323 1.85 14.04 -21.50
CA GLY A 323 3.05 13.75 -20.73
C GLY A 323 2.94 12.58 -19.73
N ILE A 324 1.75 12.02 -19.48
CA ILE A 324 1.52 11.04 -18.41
C ILE A 324 2.43 9.80 -18.52
N LYS A 325 2.79 9.39 -19.74
CA LYS A 325 3.71 8.27 -19.95
C LYS A 325 5.13 8.57 -19.47
N LEU A 326 5.54 9.85 -19.44
CA LEU A 326 6.85 10.28 -18.90
C LEU A 326 6.85 10.29 -17.37
N LEU A 327 5.68 10.53 -16.77
CA LEU A 327 5.46 10.56 -15.33
C LEU A 327 5.06 9.18 -14.76
N SER A 328 4.97 8.17 -15.61
CA SER A 328 4.60 6.81 -15.22
C SER A 328 5.81 6.01 -14.78
N TYR A 329 5.59 5.10 -13.83
CA TYR A 329 6.59 4.13 -13.40
C TYR A 329 6.97 3.21 -14.56
N ARG A 330 8.27 2.97 -14.72
CA ARG A 330 8.85 2.06 -15.72
C ARG A 330 9.67 1.00 -15.00
N ALA A 331 9.09 -0.18 -14.84
CA ALA A 331 9.86 -1.33 -14.37
C ALA A 331 10.56 -2.01 -15.56
N SER A 332 11.85 -2.24 -15.44
CA SER A 332 12.60 -3.16 -16.32
C SER A 332 12.95 -4.42 -15.51
N LEU A 333 11.92 -5.16 -15.11
CA LEU A 333 12.13 -6.36 -14.29
C LEU A 333 12.13 -7.61 -15.18
N THR A 334 13.20 -8.41 -15.04
CA THR A 334 13.26 -9.73 -15.64
C THR A 334 12.29 -10.67 -14.92
N GLU A 335 11.43 -11.33 -15.66
CA GLU A 335 10.58 -12.39 -15.11
C GLU A 335 11.45 -13.50 -14.49
N ARG A 336 11.09 -13.94 -13.29
CA ARG A 336 11.86 -14.92 -12.53
C ARG A 336 11.03 -16.17 -12.28
N HIS A 337 11.52 -17.30 -12.78
CA HIS A 337 10.93 -18.59 -12.51
C HIS A 337 11.53 -19.19 -11.23
N VAL A 338 11.01 -18.76 -10.07
CA VAL A 338 11.53 -19.15 -8.75
C VAL A 338 11.10 -20.55 -8.35
N PHE A 339 9.88 -20.91 -8.67
CA PHE A 339 9.31 -22.22 -8.34
C PHE A 339 9.51 -23.25 -9.48
N ARG A 340 9.40 -24.54 -9.10
CA ARG A 340 9.44 -25.68 -10.04
C ARG A 340 8.09 -25.87 -10.72
#